data_3a2c37477764e1c173a625509cbe9eda
#
_entry.id   3a2c37477764e1c173a625509cbe9eda
#
_cell.length_a   1.000
_cell.length_b   1.000
_cell.length_c   1.000
_cell.angle_alpha   90.00
_cell.angle_beta   90.00
_cell.angle_gamma   90.00
#
_symmetry.space_group_name_H-M   'P 1'
#
loop_
_entity.id
_entity.type
_entity.pdbx_description
1 polymer ?
#
loop_
_entity_poly.entity_id
_entity_poly.type
_entity_poly.pdbx_seq_one_letter_code
_entity_poly.pdbx_strand_id
1 'polypeptide(L)'
;MKRDLPVTVPRSRSESRRVVLASFRLLLVICFLCAQALFQVAAAQSPPDDNKPKDDPKKAEEPKKEDAKDEDAKVHIDDVRKDTAAKALKTGSALHIDVDMALVNVTVTDPYNRLVTGLDPDNFRIFEDNIEQEVTTFSSEDVPISIGVIFDFSGSMSNKVGKAREAALQFFKTANPQDEFFLVSFNERAELTSSFTNSVEDLQSRLMLTSPKGRTALLDAIYLGLSQMRGAHNAKRALLILSDGGDNHSRYNESDIKRLVKEADTQLYAIGIFDPLGSRNRTPEELKGPSLLSEITEMTGGRVFAVERLEDLPDIATKIGMELRNQYVLGYRPSNKAHDARWRKIKIKLRAPRGLPPLTVYSKTGYYAPSH
;
A
#
# COMPACT_ATOMS: atom_id res chain seq x y z
N MET A 1 -39.86 -6.18 -70.15
CA MET A 1 -40.87 -5.63 -69.27
C MET A 1 -40.16 -5.22 -67.97
N LYS A 2 -39.59 -3.99 -67.94
CA LYS A 2 -38.87 -3.40 -66.80
C LYS A 2 -39.86 -2.53 -66.02
N ARG A 3 -39.99 -2.78 -64.71
CA ARG A 3 -40.77 -1.92 -63.80
C ARG A 3 -39.80 -1.05 -63.02
N ASP A 4 -39.95 0.28 -63.23
CA ASP A 4 -39.24 1.31 -62.47
C ASP A 4 -39.89 1.51 -61.10
N LEU A 5 -39.09 1.51 -60.04
CA LEU A 5 -39.46 1.90 -58.68
C LEU A 5 -39.03 3.32 -58.40
N PRO A 6 -39.81 4.14 -57.69
CA PRO A 6 -39.47 5.54 -57.45
C PRO A 6 -38.47 5.72 -56.31
N VAL A 7 -37.51 6.63 -56.52
CA VAL A 7 -36.50 7.08 -55.58
C VAL A 7 -37.13 8.11 -54.63
N THR A 8 -37.16 7.82 -53.35
CA THR A 8 -37.51 8.77 -52.29
C THR A 8 -36.27 9.55 -51.80
N VAL A 9 -36.33 10.84 -51.92
CA VAL A 9 -35.30 11.80 -51.45
C VAL A 9 -35.55 12.13 -49.96
N PRO A 10 -34.52 12.06 -49.07
CA PRO A 10 -34.70 12.41 -47.66
C PRO A 10 -34.70 13.89 -47.44
N ARG A 11 -35.67 14.40 -46.65
CA ARG A 11 -35.85 15.80 -46.21
C ARG A 11 -34.76 16.28 -45.25
N SER A 12 -34.49 17.53 -45.38
CA SER A 12 -33.34 18.29 -44.84
C SER A 12 -33.13 18.28 -43.32
N ARG A 13 -31.87 18.11 -42.92
CA ARG A 13 -31.28 18.18 -41.57
C ARG A 13 -31.28 19.58 -40.91
N SER A 14 -31.95 20.60 -41.43
CA SER A 14 -31.82 21.97 -40.95
C SER A 14 -32.76 22.39 -39.82
N GLU A 15 -33.88 21.69 -39.62
CA GLU A 15 -34.85 22.04 -38.57
C GLU A 15 -34.50 21.51 -37.17
N SER A 16 -33.84 20.35 -37.06
CA SER A 16 -33.45 19.81 -35.77
C SER A 16 -32.36 20.60 -35.05
N ARG A 17 -31.52 21.33 -35.77
CA ARG A 17 -30.45 22.16 -35.15
C ARG A 17 -30.98 23.46 -34.52
N ARG A 18 -32.09 24.02 -34.96
CA ARG A 18 -32.64 25.26 -34.40
C ARG A 18 -33.35 25.06 -33.06
N VAL A 19 -33.97 23.91 -32.85
CA VAL A 19 -34.65 23.58 -31.59
C VAL A 19 -33.63 23.27 -30.46
N VAL A 20 -32.55 22.57 -30.76
CA VAL A 20 -31.48 22.25 -29.79
C VAL A 20 -30.73 23.51 -29.33
N LEU A 21 -30.47 24.48 -30.22
CA LEU A 21 -29.79 25.73 -29.85
C LEU A 21 -30.67 26.64 -28.98
N ALA A 22 -31.99 26.66 -29.17
CA ALA A 22 -32.91 27.46 -28.36
C ALA A 22 -33.01 26.93 -26.93
N SER A 23 -33.04 25.60 -26.74
CA SER A 23 -33.08 24.94 -25.41
C SER A 23 -31.78 25.16 -24.63
N PHE A 24 -30.63 25.18 -25.30
CA PHE A 24 -29.33 25.40 -24.65
C PHE A 24 -29.14 26.86 -24.17
N ARG A 25 -29.68 27.81 -24.88
CA ARG A 25 -29.66 29.25 -24.48
C ARG A 25 -30.56 29.54 -23.28
N LEU A 26 -31.71 28.86 -23.19
CA LEU A 26 -32.62 29.03 -22.06
C LEU A 26 -32.03 28.44 -20.76
N LEU A 27 -31.31 27.33 -20.85
CA LEU A 27 -30.64 26.67 -19.69
C LEU A 27 -29.50 27.54 -19.13
N LEU A 28 -28.73 28.19 -20.00
CA LEU A 28 -27.63 29.09 -19.61
C LEU A 28 -28.10 30.35 -18.87
N VAL A 29 -29.26 30.90 -19.26
CA VAL A 29 -29.85 32.07 -18.61
C VAL A 29 -30.40 31.75 -17.23
N ILE A 30 -30.98 30.56 -17.04
CA ILE A 30 -31.47 30.09 -15.74
C ILE A 30 -30.30 29.82 -14.77
N CYS A 31 -29.20 29.22 -15.22
CA CYS A 31 -27.99 29.04 -14.41
C CYS A 31 -27.34 30.35 -13.98
N PHE A 32 -27.34 31.38 -14.84
CA PHE A 32 -26.76 32.68 -14.52
C PHE A 32 -27.59 33.48 -13.50
N LEU A 33 -28.93 33.33 -13.51
CA LEU A 33 -29.82 33.94 -12.52
C LEU A 33 -29.74 33.26 -11.16
N CYS A 34 -29.54 31.93 -11.11
CA CYS A 34 -29.32 31.20 -9.86
C CYS A 34 -27.97 31.53 -9.21
N ALA A 35 -26.92 31.78 -9.99
CA ALA A 35 -25.60 32.14 -9.45
C ALA A 35 -25.57 33.57 -8.83
N GLN A 36 -26.40 34.50 -9.30
CA GLN A 36 -26.50 35.83 -8.70
C GLN A 36 -27.31 35.86 -7.40
N ALA A 37 -28.26 34.94 -7.21
CA ALA A 37 -29.02 34.84 -5.96
C ALA A 37 -28.20 34.25 -4.79
N LEU A 38 -27.19 33.45 -5.07
CA LEU A 38 -26.28 32.86 -4.05
C LEU A 38 -25.17 33.81 -3.58
N PHE A 39 -24.92 34.91 -4.31
CA PHE A 39 -23.85 35.86 -3.95
C PHE A 39 -24.33 36.99 -3.00
N GLN A 40 -25.62 37.12 -2.74
CA GLN A 40 -26.17 38.16 -1.84
C GLN A 40 -26.38 37.74 -0.40
N VAL A 41 -26.15 36.45 -0.04
CA VAL A 41 -26.34 35.93 1.34
C VAL A 41 -25.02 35.90 2.14
N ALA A 42 -23.87 36.14 1.53
CA ALA A 42 -22.56 36.04 2.19
C ALA A 42 -21.94 37.34 2.70
N ALA A 43 -22.70 38.47 2.71
CA ALA A 43 -22.19 39.78 3.10
C ALA A 43 -22.81 40.37 4.36
N ALA A 44 -23.15 39.58 5.34
CA ALA A 44 -23.60 40.06 6.66
C ALA A 44 -23.13 39.12 7.74
N GLN A 45 -21.97 39.41 8.35
CA GLN A 45 -21.62 39.19 9.78
C GLN A 45 -20.11 39.23 9.97
N SER A 46 -19.61 40.40 10.35
CA SER A 46 -18.35 40.60 11.06
C SER A 46 -18.67 41.10 12.48
N PRO A 47 -18.16 40.51 13.56
CA PRO A 47 -18.18 41.15 14.87
C PRO A 47 -16.91 41.98 15.12
N PRO A 48 -16.98 42.99 16.02
CA PRO A 48 -15.95 44.01 16.16
C PRO A 48 -14.80 43.62 17.07
N ASP A 49 -13.69 44.23 16.78
CA ASP A 49 -12.40 44.31 17.46
C ASP A 49 -12.52 45.22 18.69
N ASP A 50 -11.96 44.83 19.84
CA ASP A 50 -11.57 45.77 20.88
C ASP A 50 -10.43 45.23 21.78
N ASN A 51 -9.27 45.89 21.55
CA ASN A 51 -8.29 46.43 22.50
C ASN A 51 -7.55 45.57 23.53
N LYS A 52 -6.24 45.54 23.32
CA LYS A 52 -5.10 45.50 24.24
C LYS A 52 -4.99 46.84 25.07
N PRO A 53 -4.08 46.98 26.07
CA PRO A 53 -3.15 46.10 26.80
C PRO A 53 -3.00 46.41 28.30
N LYS A 54 -2.14 45.65 28.99
CA LYS A 54 -1.15 46.02 30.04
C LYS A 54 -1.19 45.30 31.37
N ASP A 55 0.00 44.82 31.68
CA ASP A 55 0.83 44.87 32.88
C ASP A 55 0.78 43.69 33.87
N ASP A 56 1.95 43.04 33.96
CA ASP A 56 2.58 42.25 35.02
C ASP A 56 2.75 43.03 36.36
N PRO A 57 3.32 42.47 37.43
CA PRO A 57 3.38 41.14 38.05
C PRO A 57 3.13 41.15 39.57
N LYS A 58 3.04 40.00 40.27
CA LYS A 58 3.48 39.71 41.66
C LYS A 58 2.91 38.34 42.12
N LYS A 59 3.77 37.40 42.40
CA LYS A 59 4.55 36.93 43.54
C LYS A 59 3.75 36.58 44.80
N ALA A 60 3.98 35.33 45.26
CA ALA A 60 3.85 34.72 46.57
C ALA A 60 2.44 34.40 47.07
N GLU A 61 2.15 33.22 47.63
CA GLU A 61 2.67 32.56 48.83
C GLU A 61 1.98 31.22 49.03
N GLU A 62 2.71 30.20 49.50
CA GLU A 62 2.16 29.02 50.19
C GLU A 62 1.61 29.41 51.54
N PRO A 63 0.66 28.65 52.12
CA PRO A 63 0.88 28.10 53.47
C PRO A 63 0.44 26.65 53.65
N LYS A 64 1.36 25.84 54.19
CA LYS A 64 1.37 25.15 55.49
C LYS A 64 0.15 24.31 55.91
N LYS A 65 0.55 23.07 56.18
CA LYS A 65 0.05 21.99 57.03
C LYS A 65 -0.89 22.40 58.17
N GLU A 66 -1.87 21.52 58.42
CA GLU A 66 -2.29 21.15 59.78
C GLU A 66 -2.77 19.69 59.85
N ASP A 67 -2.30 19.04 60.93
CA ASP A 67 -2.49 17.65 61.34
C ASP A 67 -3.87 17.45 61.99
N ALA A 68 -4.49 16.28 61.85
CA ALA A 68 -5.31 15.69 62.91
C ALA A 68 -5.32 14.15 62.80
N LYS A 69 -4.98 13.55 63.89
CA LYS A 69 -4.95 12.13 64.28
C LYS A 69 -6.36 11.58 64.43
N ASP A 70 -6.53 10.25 64.24
CA ASP A 70 -6.93 9.22 65.20
C ASP A 70 -7.19 7.91 64.44
N GLU A 71 -6.51 6.92 64.79
CA GLU A 71 -6.59 5.75 65.69
C GLU A 71 -7.41 4.54 65.17
N ASP A 72 -6.67 3.46 65.15
CA ASP A 72 -7.00 2.07 65.48
C ASP A 72 -7.99 1.22 64.65
N ALA A 73 -7.43 0.27 63.95
CA ALA A 73 -7.76 -1.15 64.02
C ALA A 73 -6.73 -2.03 63.36
N LYS A 74 -5.90 -2.68 64.17
CA LYS A 74 -4.95 -3.72 63.80
C LYS A 74 -5.68 -4.99 63.34
N VAL A 75 -5.36 -5.54 62.17
CA VAL A 75 -5.39 -6.96 61.93
C VAL A 75 -4.08 -7.40 61.28
N HIS A 76 -3.40 -8.24 62.00
CA HIS A 76 -2.06 -8.82 61.79
C HIS A 76 -2.13 -10.02 60.86
N ILE A 77 -1.85 -9.84 59.55
CA ILE A 77 -1.54 -10.95 58.58
C ILE A 77 -0.62 -10.40 57.46
N ASP A 78 0.54 -9.92 57.73
CA ASP A 78 1.41 -9.43 56.66
C ASP A 78 2.92 -9.70 56.82
N ASP A 79 3.37 -10.55 57.76
CA ASP A 79 4.79 -10.74 57.92
C ASP A 79 5.42 -12.03 57.31
N VAL A 80 4.63 -12.86 56.63
CA VAL A 80 5.18 -14.10 56.01
C VAL A 80 5.29 -13.99 54.48
N ARG A 81 4.73 -12.93 53.84
CA ARG A 81 4.80 -12.75 52.38
C ARG A 81 5.87 -11.75 51.88
N LYS A 82 6.44 -10.94 52.78
CA LYS A 82 7.45 -9.92 52.38
C LYS A 82 8.86 -10.50 52.22
N ASP A 83 9.20 -11.56 52.91
CA ASP A 83 10.55 -12.14 52.83
C ASP A 83 10.80 -13.03 51.63
N THR A 84 9.76 -13.61 51.04
CA THR A 84 9.88 -14.41 49.81
C THR A 84 9.85 -13.56 48.55
N ALA A 85 9.14 -12.43 48.53
CA ALA A 85 9.11 -11.53 47.41
C ALA A 85 10.36 -10.66 47.28
N ALA A 86 10.96 -10.26 48.42
CA ALA A 86 12.19 -9.46 48.44
C ALA A 86 13.47 -10.26 48.09
N LYS A 87 13.43 -11.58 48.21
CA LYS A 87 14.54 -12.48 47.84
C LYS A 87 14.49 -12.88 46.36
N ALA A 88 13.29 -12.82 45.72
CA ALA A 88 13.13 -13.04 44.29
C ALA A 88 13.50 -11.81 43.44
N LEU A 89 13.54 -10.63 44.05
CA LEU A 89 13.89 -9.36 43.34
C LEU A 89 15.39 -9.06 43.34
N LYS A 90 16.23 -9.85 43.99
CA LYS A 90 17.71 -9.68 44.04
C LYS A 90 18.50 -10.56 43.08
N THR A 91 17.84 -11.44 42.35
CA THR A 91 18.44 -12.19 41.22
C THR A 91 17.70 -11.81 39.95
N GLY A 92 17.63 -10.51 39.67
CA GLY A 92 17.11 -9.98 38.44
C GLY A 92 18.10 -10.14 37.29
N SER A 93 18.37 -11.37 36.91
CA SER A 93 18.68 -11.64 35.51
C SER A 93 17.34 -11.52 34.79
N ALA A 94 17.08 -10.37 34.21
CA ALA A 94 16.04 -10.23 33.18
C ALA A 94 16.40 -11.28 32.12
N LEU A 95 15.64 -12.37 32.08
CA LEU A 95 15.76 -13.36 31.00
C LEU A 95 15.28 -12.64 29.73
N HIS A 96 16.19 -11.95 29.06
CA HIS A 96 15.99 -11.51 27.69
C HIS A 96 15.89 -12.79 26.86
N ILE A 97 14.69 -13.29 26.69
CA ILE A 97 14.41 -14.30 25.68
C ILE A 97 14.33 -13.50 24.36
N ASP A 98 15.48 -13.35 23.73
CA ASP A 98 15.58 -12.88 22.37
C ASP A 98 14.97 -13.98 21.48
N VAL A 99 13.68 -13.83 21.17
CA VAL A 99 12.98 -14.78 20.31
C VAL A 99 13.12 -14.28 18.88
N ASP A 100 14.28 -14.52 18.29
CA ASP A 100 14.51 -14.33 16.87
C ASP A 100 13.58 -15.29 16.11
N MET A 101 12.47 -14.77 15.64
CA MET A 101 11.53 -15.49 14.79
C MET A 101 11.48 -14.84 13.41
N ALA A 102 11.80 -15.62 12.39
CA ALA A 102 11.64 -15.19 11.01
C ALA A 102 10.22 -15.49 10.53
N LEU A 103 9.52 -14.44 10.06
CA LEU A 103 8.19 -14.56 9.45
C LEU A 103 8.31 -14.52 7.93
N VAL A 104 7.56 -15.39 7.25
CA VAL A 104 7.52 -15.50 5.80
C VAL A 104 6.08 -15.52 5.33
N ASN A 105 5.69 -14.49 4.59
CA ASN A 105 4.41 -14.48 3.89
C ASN A 105 4.51 -15.35 2.64
N VAL A 106 3.51 -16.20 2.44
CA VAL A 106 3.47 -17.18 1.37
C VAL A 106 2.14 -17.10 0.62
N THR A 107 2.22 -16.89 -0.68
CA THR A 107 1.09 -17.03 -1.60
C THR A 107 1.21 -18.35 -2.35
N VAL A 108 0.11 -19.09 -2.47
CA VAL A 108 0.05 -20.32 -3.25
C VAL A 108 -0.98 -20.18 -4.35
N THR A 109 -0.60 -20.54 -5.58
CA THR A 109 -1.52 -20.51 -6.73
C THR A 109 -1.51 -21.81 -7.50
N ASP A 110 -2.61 -22.07 -8.21
CA ASP A 110 -2.70 -23.13 -9.20
C ASP A 110 -2.13 -22.69 -10.57
N PRO A 111 -2.06 -23.57 -11.58
CA PRO A 111 -1.57 -23.23 -12.93
C PRO A 111 -2.37 -22.15 -13.66
N TYR A 112 -3.60 -21.89 -13.21
CA TYR A 112 -4.46 -20.83 -13.73
C TYR A 112 -4.32 -19.51 -12.96
N ASN A 113 -3.28 -19.39 -12.12
CA ASN A 113 -3.08 -18.24 -11.24
C ASN A 113 -4.26 -17.97 -10.27
N ARG A 114 -5.04 -18.98 -9.88
CA ARG A 114 -6.05 -18.86 -8.83
C ARG A 114 -5.41 -19.16 -7.48
N LEU A 115 -5.80 -18.41 -6.47
CA LEU A 115 -5.34 -18.62 -5.09
C LEU A 115 -5.77 -19.98 -4.58
N VAL A 116 -4.86 -20.64 -3.88
CA VAL A 116 -5.11 -21.89 -3.17
C VAL A 116 -5.06 -21.62 -1.67
N THR A 117 -6.21 -21.69 -1.03
CA THR A 117 -6.42 -21.49 0.41
C THR A 117 -6.76 -22.83 1.08
N GLY A 118 -6.73 -22.88 2.44
CA GLY A 118 -7.09 -24.08 3.19
C GLY A 118 -5.99 -25.15 3.23
N LEU A 119 -4.73 -24.76 3.01
CA LEU A 119 -3.59 -25.66 3.25
C LEU A 119 -3.21 -25.62 4.72
N ASP A 120 -2.79 -26.77 5.25
CA ASP A 120 -2.32 -26.95 6.62
C ASP A 120 -0.81 -26.69 6.77
N PRO A 121 -0.31 -26.45 8.00
CA PRO A 121 1.12 -26.30 8.26
C PRO A 121 1.97 -27.43 7.69
N ASP A 122 1.49 -28.66 7.77
CA ASP A 122 2.18 -29.88 7.30
C ASP A 122 2.41 -29.91 5.78
N ASN A 123 1.69 -29.05 5.03
CA ASN A 123 1.90 -28.89 3.61
C ASN A 123 3.14 -28.03 3.28
N PHE A 124 3.70 -27.31 4.25
CA PHE A 124 4.82 -26.42 4.03
C PHE A 124 6.12 -26.94 4.64
N ARG A 125 7.23 -26.80 3.91
CA ARG A 125 8.57 -27.07 4.40
C ARG A 125 9.44 -25.85 4.11
N ILE A 126 10.03 -25.30 5.16
CA ILE A 126 10.91 -24.13 5.09
C ILE A 126 12.36 -24.59 5.09
N PHE A 127 13.17 -23.99 4.23
CA PHE A 127 14.61 -24.19 4.18
C PHE A 127 15.30 -22.84 4.30
N GLU A 128 16.23 -22.71 5.24
CA GLU A 128 17.16 -21.59 5.34
C GLU A 128 18.56 -22.09 4.98
N ASP A 129 19.21 -21.47 4.00
CA ASP A 129 20.52 -21.88 3.48
C ASP A 129 20.62 -23.41 3.19
N ASN A 130 19.52 -23.98 2.69
CA ASN A 130 19.29 -25.40 2.41
C ASN A 130 19.15 -26.31 3.64
N ILE A 131 19.12 -25.77 4.86
CA ILE A 131 18.83 -26.50 6.10
C ILE A 131 17.32 -26.37 6.36
N GLU A 132 16.65 -27.50 6.55
CA GLU A 132 15.22 -27.52 6.87
C GLU A 132 14.98 -26.93 8.27
N GLN A 133 13.96 -26.05 8.36
CA GLN A 133 13.55 -25.37 9.57
C GLN A 133 12.17 -25.86 9.99
N GLU A 134 11.94 -25.96 11.30
CA GLU A 134 10.63 -26.31 11.85
C GLU A 134 9.69 -25.11 11.82
N VAL A 135 8.48 -25.29 11.28
CA VAL A 135 7.42 -24.27 11.32
C VAL A 135 6.86 -24.20 12.74
N THR A 136 7.16 -23.15 13.46
CA THR A 136 6.72 -22.95 14.86
C THR A 136 5.43 -22.14 14.95
N THR A 137 5.12 -21.33 13.93
CA THR A 137 3.93 -20.50 13.87
C THR A 137 3.33 -20.58 12.48
N PHE A 138 2.00 -20.71 12.43
CA PHE A 138 1.25 -20.73 11.18
C PHE A 138 -0.03 -19.91 11.34
N SER A 139 -0.31 -19.04 10.40
CA SER A 139 -1.57 -18.31 10.31
C SER A 139 -1.97 -18.13 8.85
N SER A 140 -3.28 -18.12 8.61
CA SER A 140 -3.91 -17.74 7.33
C SER A 140 -4.97 -16.68 7.55
N GLU A 141 -4.92 -15.98 8.68
CA GLU A 141 -5.87 -14.93 9.03
C GLU A 141 -5.61 -13.64 8.26
N ASP A 142 -6.69 -12.96 7.91
CA ASP A 142 -6.62 -11.62 7.35
C ASP A 142 -6.28 -10.61 8.46
N VAL A 143 -5.07 -10.07 8.39
CA VAL A 143 -4.57 -9.07 9.34
C VAL A 143 -4.46 -7.70 8.66
N PRO A 144 -4.57 -6.59 9.42
CA PRO A 144 -4.40 -5.25 8.87
C PRO A 144 -3.06 -5.08 8.14
N ILE A 145 -3.08 -4.36 7.02
CA ILE A 145 -1.94 -4.15 6.13
C ILE A 145 -1.65 -2.66 5.99
N SER A 146 -0.36 -2.28 6.01
CA SER A 146 0.10 -0.98 5.55
C SER A 146 0.50 -1.06 4.08
N ILE A 147 -0.16 -0.29 3.23
CA ILE A 147 -0.03 -0.38 1.78
C ILE A 147 0.41 0.96 1.19
N GLY A 148 1.55 0.95 0.50
CA GLY A 148 1.96 2.07 -0.35
C GLY A 148 1.54 1.84 -1.79
N VAL A 149 0.89 2.83 -2.40
CA VAL A 149 0.58 2.82 -3.83
C VAL A 149 1.55 3.76 -4.54
N ILE A 150 2.32 3.24 -5.50
CA ILE A 150 3.26 3.98 -6.34
C ILE A 150 2.64 4.09 -7.73
N PHE A 151 2.22 5.30 -8.10
CA PHE A 151 1.42 5.52 -9.29
C PHE A 151 2.17 6.38 -10.32
N ASP A 152 2.28 5.85 -11.52
CA ASP A 152 2.96 6.46 -12.67
C ASP A 152 2.08 7.50 -13.37
N PHE A 153 2.56 8.74 -13.41
CA PHE A 153 1.99 9.85 -14.15
C PHE A 153 2.95 10.37 -15.23
N SER A 154 3.84 9.54 -15.74
CA SER A 154 4.70 9.89 -16.87
C SER A 154 3.93 10.09 -18.17
N GLY A 155 4.58 10.68 -19.16
CA GLY A 155 3.95 10.98 -20.46
C GLY A 155 3.47 9.74 -21.21
N SER A 156 4.13 8.57 -21.04
CA SER A 156 3.75 7.28 -21.64
C SER A 156 2.45 6.71 -21.09
N MET A 157 2.04 7.18 -19.90
CA MET A 157 0.78 6.79 -19.26
C MET A 157 -0.45 7.58 -19.75
N SER A 158 -0.30 8.57 -20.63
CA SER A 158 -1.39 9.53 -20.99
C SER A 158 -2.68 8.84 -21.47
N ASN A 159 -2.58 7.78 -22.26
CA ASN A 159 -3.73 7.00 -22.75
C ASN A 159 -4.14 5.85 -21.83
N LYS A 160 -3.38 5.58 -20.76
CA LYS A 160 -3.54 4.45 -19.83
C LYS A 160 -4.02 4.90 -18.46
N VAL A 161 -3.74 6.16 -18.07
CA VAL A 161 -3.96 6.69 -16.71
C VAL A 161 -5.40 6.57 -16.24
N GLY A 162 -6.39 6.72 -17.13
CA GLY A 162 -7.81 6.57 -16.79
C GLY A 162 -8.11 5.17 -16.24
N LYS A 163 -7.66 4.14 -16.95
CA LYS A 163 -7.83 2.75 -16.54
C LYS A 163 -6.95 2.36 -15.34
N ALA A 164 -5.75 2.91 -15.25
CA ALA A 164 -4.89 2.72 -14.09
C ALA A 164 -5.53 3.29 -12.79
N ARG A 165 -6.19 4.46 -12.86
CA ARG A 165 -6.97 5.02 -11.76
C ARG A 165 -8.13 4.12 -11.35
N GLU A 166 -8.89 3.63 -12.34
CA GLU A 166 -9.98 2.69 -12.11
C GLU A 166 -9.46 1.44 -11.38
N ALA A 167 -8.31 0.89 -11.79
CA ALA A 167 -7.65 -0.22 -11.13
C ALA A 167 -7.27 0.10 -9.68
N ALA A 168 -6.64 1.25 -9.43
CA ALA A 168 -6.29 1.67 -8.07
C ALA A 168 -7.54 1.78 -7.18
N LEU A 169 -8.65 2.31 -7.72
CA LEU A 169 -9.93 2.38 -6.99
C LEU A 169 -10.51 1.01 -6.69
N GLN A 170 -10.43 0.05 -7.63
CA GLN A 170 -10.87 -1.32 -7.36
C GLN A 170 -9.98 -2.00 -6.31
N PHE A 171 -8.67 -1.74 -6.34
CA PHE A 171 -7.77 -2.22 -5.29
C PHE A 171 -8.17 -1.70 -3.91
N PHE A 172 -8.42 -0.40 -3.76
CA PHE A 172 -8.85 0.20 -2.51
C PHE A 172 -10.17 -0.37 -1.98
N LYS A 173 -11.09 -0.82 -2.87
CA LYS A 173 -12.34 -1.49 -2.46
C LYS A 173 -12.11 -2.86 -1.80
N THR A 174 -10.92 -3.45 -1.96
CA THR A 174 -10.54 -4.69 -1.27
C THR A 174 -10.02 -4.45 0.14
N ALA A 175 -9.91 -3.19 0.56
CA ALA A 175 -9.33 -2.78 1.83
C ALA A 175 -10.20 -3.18 3.03
N ASN A 176 -9.55 -3.52 4.13
CA ASN A 176 -10.16 -3.59 5.45
C ASN A 176 -10.22 -2.19 6.08
N PRO A 177 -11.20 -1.90 6.95
CA PRO A 177 -11.26 -0.62 7.67
C PRO A 177 -10.03 -0.31 8.53
N GLN A 178 -9.25 -1.32 8.89
CA GLN A 178 -8.03 -1.19 9.69
C GLN A 178 -6.76 -1.03 8.85
N ASP A 179 -6.86 -1.15 7.53
CA ASP A 179 -5.72 -0.92 6.64
C ASP A 179 -5.39 0.56 6.58
N GLU A 180 -4.11 0.84 6.38
CA GLU A 180 -3.64 2.18 6.09
C GLU A 180 -2.94 2.23 4.74
N PHE A 181 -3.08 3.36 4.07
CA PHE A 181 -2.52 3.58 2.74
C PHE A 181 -1.72 4.86 2.71
N PHE A 182 -0.67 4.88 1.89
CA PHE A 182 -0.07 6.12 1.41
C PHE A 182 0.05 6.09 -0.12
N LEU A 183 0.19 7.28 -0.72
CA LEU A 183 0.29 7.45 -2.16
C LEU A 183 1.57 8.19 -2.53
N VAL A 184 2.37 7.56 -3.37
CA VAL A 184 3.48 8.18 -4.09
C VAL A 184 3.09 8.32 -5.54
N SER A 185 3.06 9.52 -6.07
CA SER A 185 2.94 9.79 -7.50
C SER A 185 4.31 10.12 -8.08
N PHE A 186 4.55 9.71 -9.31
CA PHE A 186 5.78 10.05 -9.98
C PHE A 186 5.61 10.32 -11.48
N ASN A 187 6.48 11.17 -11.98
CA ASN A 187 6.78 11.44 -13.37
C ASN A 187 8.28 11.72 -13.45
N GLU A 188 8.72 12.93 -13.77
CA GLU A 188 10.14 13.34 -13.70
C GLU A 188 10.69 13.34 -12.26
N ARG A 189 9.81 13.35 -11.25
CA ARG A 189 10.13 13.30 -9.82
C ARG A 189 9.13 12.44 -9.09
N ALA A 190 9.60 11.79 -8.04
CA ALA A 190 8.75 11.09 -7.10
C ALA A 190 8.30 12.05 -5.98
N GLU A 191 7.01 12.06 -5.68
CA GLU A 191 6.39 12.91 -4.66
C GLU A 191 5.46 12.10 -3.76
N LEU A 192 5.54 12.32 -2.44
CA LEU A 192 4.57 11.77 -1.49
C LEU A 192 3.28 12.58 -1.61
N THR A 193 2.33 12.05 -2.36
CA THR A 193 1.05 12.72 -2.64
C THR A 193 0.10 12.62 -1.45
N SER A 194 0.14 11.53 -0.70
CA SER A 194 -0.60 11.35 0.56
C SER A 194 0.25 10.56 1.54
N SER A 195 0.34 11.03 2.78
CA SER A 195 0.86 10.27 3.91
C SER A 195 -0.11 9.16 4.29
N PHE A 196 0.25 8.30 5.26
CA PHE A 196 -0.63 7.25 5.74
C PHE A 196 -2.01 7.77 6.13
N THR A 197 -3.03 7.13 5.60
CA THR A 197 -4.45 7.42 5.82
C THR A 197 -5.29 6.15 5.66
N ASN A 198 -6.43 6.09 6.33
CA ASN A 198 -7.45 5.06 6.12
C ASN A 198 -8.57 5.57 5.17
N SER A 199 -8.53 6.86 4.79
CA SER A 199 -9.53 7.44 3.88
C SER A 199 -9.19 7.13 2.42
N VAL A 200 -9.96 6.21 1.85
CA VAL A 200 -9.90 5.86 0.43
C VAL A 200 -10.35 7.03 -0.44
N GLU A 201 -11.29 7.84 0.05
CA GLU A 201 -11.83 9.01 -0.65
C GLU A 201 -10.76 10.09 -0.87
N ASP A 202 -9.88 10.32 0.12
CA ASP A 202 -8.76 11.25 -0.01
C ASP A 202 -7.77 10.79 -1.08
N LEU A 203 -7.42 9.50 -1.08
CA LEU A 203 -6.53 8.91 -2.08
C LEU A 203 -7.12 9.01 -3.48
N GLN A 204 -8.41 8.71 -3.62
CA GLN A 204 -9.14 8.82 -4.88
C GLN A 204 -9.12 10.26 -5.41
N SER A 205 -9.40 11.23 -4.55
CA SER A 205 -9.41 12.65 -4.92
C SER A 205 -8.04 13.10 -5.43
N ARG A 206 -6.96 12.70 -4.77
CA ARG A 206 -5.58 13.03 -5.17
C ARG A 206 -5.19 12.39 -6.49
N LEU A 207 -5.57 11.12 -6.72
CA LEU A 207 -5.34 10.45 -8.00
C LEU A 207 -6.04 11.17 -9.17
N MET A 208 -7.24 11.73 -8.97
CA MET A 208 -7.98 12.40 -10.01
C MET A 208 -7.40 13.77 -10.41
N LEU A 209 -6.72 14.45 -9.48
CA LEU A 209 -6.19 15.80 -9.72
C LEU A 209 -4.87 15.82 -10.51
N THR A 210 -4.12 14.72 -10.57
CA THR A 210 -2.81 14.66 -11.21
C THR A 210 -2.94 14.35 -12.69
N SER A 211 -2.25 15.07 -13.56
CA SER A 211 -2.24 14.83 -15.01
C SER A 211 -0.92 14.21 -15.47
N PRO A 212 -0.94 13.21 -16.38
CA PRO A 212 0.26 12.59 -16.90
C PRO A 212 1.08 13.55 -17.76
N LYS A 213 2.41 13.58 -17.48
CA LYS A 213 3.37 14.39 -18.23
C LYS A 213 4.81 14.00 -17.88
N GLY A 214 5.74 14.40 -18.75
CA GLY A 214 7.17 14.34 -18.46
C GLY A 214 7.78 12.92 -18.57
N ARG A 215 8.96 12.77 -17.97
CA ARG A 215 9.78 11.55 -17.96
C ARG A 215 9.34 10.61 -16.84
N THR A 216 10.12 9.53 -16.61
CA THR A 216 9.76 8.45 -15.68
C THR A 216 10.88 8.24 -14.67
N ALA A 217 10.67 8.60 -13.40
CA ALA A 217 11.60 8.40 -12.29
C ALA A 217 11.10 7.26 -11.37
N LEU A 218 10.97 6.04 -11.92
CA LEU A 218 10.42 4.86 -11.24
C LEU A 218 11.26 4.43 -10.04
N LEU A 219 12.61 4.39 -10.21
CA LEU A 219 13.51 3.94 -9.14
C LEU A 219 13.49 4.92 -7.95
N ASP A 220 13.41 6.24 -8.21
CA ASP A 220 13.23 7.25 -7.17
C ASP A 220 11.90 7.05 -6.43
N ALA A 221 10.83 6.68 -7.13
CA ALA A 221 9.52 6.42 -6.55
C ALA A 221 9.51 5.17 -5.66
N ILE A 222 10.17 4.10 -6.09
CA ILE A 222 10.34 2.88 -5.28
C ILE A 222 11.16 3.20 -4.02
N TYR A 223 12.26 3.97 -4.15
CA TYR A 223 13.04 4.41 -3.01
C TYR A 223 12.19 5.19 -2.00
N LEU A 224 11.42 6.17 -2.47
CA LEU A 224 10.54 6.98 -1.63
C LEU A 224 9.47 6.12 -0.96
N GLY A 225 8.83 5.19 -1.69
CA GLY A 225 7.84 4.27 -1.16
C GLY A 225 8.40 3.37 -0.06
N LEU A 226 9.56 2.77 -0.26
CA LEU A 226 10.23 1.95 0.76
C LEU A 226 10.66 2.78 1.98
N SER A 227 11.10 4.02 1.76
CA SER A 227 11.46 4.95 2.84
C SER A 227 10.24 5.34 3.67
N GLN A 228 9.11 5.63 3.02
CA GLN A 228 7.84 5.93 3.69
C GLN A 228 7.30 4.72 4.48
N MET A 229 7.49 3.51 3.96
CA MET A 229 7.03 2.26 4.60
C MET A 229 7.69 2.00 5.98
N ARG A 230 8.82 2.63 6.27
CA ARG A 230 9.43 2.56 7.63
C ARG A 230 8.54 3.14 8.72
N GLY A 231 7.65 4.07 8.37
CA GLY A 231 6.65 4.65 9.28
C GLY A 231 5.34 3.87 9.37
N ALA A 232 5.26 2.67 8.78
CA ALA A 232 4.05 1.85 8.78
C ALA A 232 3.71 1.31 10.17
N HIS A 233 2.42 1.35 10.54
CA HIS A 233 1.93 0.91 11.85
C HIS A 233 1.61 -0.60 11.87
N ASN A 234 1.24 -1.19 10.72
CA ASN A 234 0.94 -2.61 10.63
C ASN A 234 2.20 -3.44 10.35
N ALA A 235 2.25 -4.64 10.93
CA ALA A 235 3.34 -5.57 10.71
C ALA A 235 3.40 -6.09 9.27
N LYS A 236 2.24 -6.27 8.64
CA LYS A 236 2.14 -6.67 7.23
C LYS A 236 2.24 -5.44 6.34
N ARG A 237 3.21 -5.45 5.41
CA ARG A 237 3.58 -4.30 4.60
C ARG A 237 3.65 -4.67 3.13
N ALA A 238 3.06 -3.83 2.26
CA ALA A 238 3.09 -4.06 0.83
C ALA A 238 3.23 -2.75 0.05
N LEU A 239 3.91 -2.80 -1.10
CA LEU A 239 3.91 -1.75 -2.11
C LEU A 239 3.26 -2.26 -3.39
N LEU A 240 2.31 -1.50 -3.92
CA LEU A 240 1.69 -1.74 -5.22
C LEU A 240 2.18 -0.69 -6.22
N ILE A 241 2.89 -1.12 -7.25
CA ILE A 241 3.44 -0.27 -8.30
C ILE A 241 2.52 -0.37 -9.53
N LEU A 242 2.00 0.76 -10.01
CA LEU A 242 1.26 0.85 -11.27
C LEU A 242 2.08 1.69 -12.25
N SER A 243 2.69 1.03 -13.23
CA SER A 243 3.59 1.69 -14.19
C SER A 243 3.68 0.90 -15.49
N ASP A 244 4.14 1.54 -16.56
CA ASP A 244 4.53 0.84 -17.78
C ASP A 244 6.02 0.38 -17.77
N GLY A 245 6.67 0.47 -16.61
CA GLY A 245 7.94 -0.15 -16.29
C GLY A 245 9.18 0.57 -16.80
N GLY A 246 9.05 1.65 -17.57
CA GLY A 246 10.19 2.46 -18.00
C GLY A 246 10.82 3.22 -16.84
N ASP A 247 12.14 3.38 -16.87
CA ASP A 247 12.86 4.35 -16.04
C ASP A 247 13.88 5.06 -16.91
N ASN A 248 13.83 6.39 -16.95
CA ASN A 248 14.73 7.17 -17.77
C ASN A 248 15.15 8.49 -17.10
N HIS A 249 14.80 8.67 -15.82
CA HIS A 249 15.06 9.95 -15.13
C HIS A 249 15.36 9.83 -13.63
N SER A 250 15.49 8.63 -13.09
CA SER A 250 15.84 8.43 -11.68
C SER A 250 17.30 8.79 -11.39
N ARG A 251 17.54 9.19 -10.13
CA ARG A 251 18.87 9.43 -9.56
C ARG A 251 19.49 8.15 -9.02
N TYR A 252 18.65 7.24 -8.52
CA TYR A 252 19.07 5.93 -8.05
C TYR A 252 19.22 4.98 -9.22
N ASN A 253 20.13 4.01 -9.11
CA ASN A 253 20.31 2.95 -10.08
C ASN A 253 19.65 1.64 -9.60
N GLU A 254 19.53 0.67 -10.52
CA GLU A 254 18.89 -0.62 -10.23
C GLU A 254 19.53 -1.36 -9.06
N SER A 255 20.88 -1.31 -8.93
CA SER A 255 21.59 -2.03 -7.87
C SER A 255 21.30 -1.44 -6.49
N ASP A 256 21.13 -0.12 -6.39
CA ASP A 256 20.74 0.55 -5.15
C ASP A 256 19.35 0.11 -4.71
N ILE A 257 18.40 0.08 -5.65
CA ILE A 257 17.03 -0.33 -5.36
C ILE A 257 16.97 -1.81 -5.00
N LYS A 258 17.65 -2.70 -5.72
CA LYS A 258 17.72 -4.13 -5.40
C LYS A 258 18.29 -4.40 -3.99
N ARG A 259 19.29 -3.62 -3.57
CA ARG A 259 19.82 -3.68 -2.21
C ARG A 259 18.77 -3.24 -1.19
N LEU A 260 18.14 -2.08 -1.40
CA LEU A 260 17.12 -1.56 -0.51
C LEU A 260 15.91 -2.50 -0.37
N VAL A 261 15.46 -3.09 -1.47
CA VAL A 261 14.36 -4.07 -1.49
C VAL A 261 14.70 -5.31 -0.66
N LYS A 262 15.94 -5.80 -0.69
CA LYS A 262 16.39 -6.93 0.15
C LYS A 262 16.40 -6.61 1.64
N GLU A 263 16.66 -5.35 1.99
CA GLU A 263 16.68 -4.88 3.38
C GLU A 263 15.28 -4.57 3.91
N ALA A 264 14.33 -4.29 3.02
CA ALA A 264 12.97 -3.94 3.39
C ALA A 264 12.11 -5.19 3.66
N ASP A 265 11.47 -5.24 4.83
CA ASP A 265 10.45 -6.26 5.11
C ASP A 265 9.10 -5.81 4.55
N THR A 266 9.05 -5.68 3.22
CA THR A 266 7.90 -5.17 2.47
C THR A 266 7.72 -5.96 1.20
N GLN A 267 6.52 -6.49 0.97
CA GLN A 267 6.20 -7.18 -0.29
C GLN A 267 5.93 -6.19 -1.41
N LEU A 268 6.54 -6.41 -2.57
CA LEU A 268 6.34 -5.58 -3.75
C LEU A 268 5.45 -6.32 -4.76
N TYR A 269 4.39 -5.67 -5.19
CA TYR A 269 3.55 -6.09 -6.30
C TYR A 269 3.61 -5.04 -7.40
N ALA A 270 3.54 -5.46 -8.66
CA ALA A 270 3.50 -4.53 -9.77
C ALA A 270 2.41 -4.90 -10.78
N ILE A 271 1.68 -3.89 -11.25
CA ILE A 271 0.82 -3.97 -12.42
C ILE A 271 1.60 -3.31 -13.56
N GLY A 272 2.14 -4.15 -14.44
CA GLY A 272 2.92 -3.72 -15.60
C GLY A 272 2.00 -3.45 -16.80
N ILE A 273 1.78 -2.18 -17.13
CA ILE A 273 0.88 -1.76 -18.21
C ILE A 273 1.70 -1.60 -19.50
N PHE A 274 2.26 -2.73 -19.97
CA PHE A 274 3.18 -2.73 -21.10
C PHE A 274 2.42 -2.57 -22.43
N ASP A 275 2.91 -1.69 -23.30
CA ASP A 275 2.38 -1.53 -24.65
C ASP A 275 3.22 -2.36 -25.64
N PRO A 276 2.69 -3.47 -26.19
CA PRO A 276 3.40 -4.29 -27.15
C PRO A 276 3.74 -3.54 -28.46
N LEU A 277 2.93 -2.55 -28.83
CA LEU A 277 3.07 -1.78 -30.07
C LEU A 277 4.02 -0.59 -29.92
N GLY A 278 4.17 -0.07 -28.69
CA GLY A 278 5.03 1.08 -28.38
C GLY A 278 6.52 0.78 -28.34
N SER A 279 6.94 -0.48 -28.47
CA SER A 279 8.34 -0.92 -28.30
C SER A 279 9.34 -0.34 -29.32
N ARG A 280 8.86 0.16 -30.47
CA ARG A 280 9.73 0.67 -31.55
C ARG A 280 10.46 1.98 -31.21
N ASN A 281 9.96 2.76 -30.26
CA ASN A 281 10.50 4.07 -29.86
C ASN A 281 11.01 4.10 -28.41
N ARG A 282 11.11 2.95 -27.73
CA ARG A 282 11.58 2.87 -26.33
C ARG A 282 13.10 2.87 -26.27
N THR A 283 13.62 3.53 -25.24
CA THR A 283 15.06 3.47 -24.93
C THR A 283 15.43 2.07 -24.40
N PRO A 284 16.71 1.67 -24.45
CA PRO A 284 17.17 0.42 -23.84
C PRO A 284 16.82 0.32 -22.33
N GLU A 285 16.79 1.43 -21.61
CA GLU A 285 16.45 1.53 -20.20
C GLU A 285 14.97 1.22 -20.01
N GLU A 286 14.09 1.80 -20.82
CA GLU A 286 12.65 1.54 -20.77
C GLU A 286 12.30 0.08 -21.11
N LEU A 287 13.09 -0.56 -21.96
CA LEU A 287 12.92 -1.98 -22.31
C LEU A 287 13.29 -2.92 -21.16
N LYS A 288 14.14 -2.50 -20.23
CA LYS A 288 14.52 -3.28 -19.04
C LYS A 288 13.49 -3.23 -17.91
N GLY A 289 12.57 -2.25 -17.92
CA GLY A 289 11.58 -2.05 -16.86
C GLY A 289 10.79 -3.30 -16.47
N PRO A 290 10.21 -4.07 -17.40
CA PRO A 290 9.49 -5.31 -17.07
C PRO A 290 10.36 -6.33 -16.33
N SER A 291 11.61 -6.50 -16.74
CA SER A 291 12.57 -7.42 -16.11
C SER A 291 12.94 -6.96 -14.69
N LEU A 292 13.16 -5.66 -14.51
CA LEU A 292 13.44 -5.08 -13.20
C LEU A 292 12.26 -5.27 -12.23
N LEU A 293 11.04 -4.95 -12.66
CA LEU A 293 9.84 -5.13 -11.84
C LEU A 293 9.65 -6.61 -11.45
N SER A 294 9.89 -7.56 -12.38
CA SER A 294 9.83 -8.99 -12.07
C SER A 294 10.84 -9.37 -10.99
N GLU A 295 12.09 -8.95 -11.14
CA GLU A 295 13.16 -9.29 -10.22
C GLU A 295 12.90 -8.74 -8.79
N ILE A 296 12.54 -7.46 -8.66
CA ILE A 296 12.31 -6.85 -7.34
C ILE A 296 11.06 -7.38 -6.64
N THR A 297 10.01 -7.70 -7.39
CA THR A 297 8.79 -8.29 -6.80
C THR A 297 9.03 -9.72 -6.36
N GLU A 298 9.70 -10.55 -7.17
CA GLU A 298 10.04 -11.92 -6.83
C GLU A 298 10.94 -12.03 -5.58
N MET A 299 11.90 -11.09 -5.43
CA MET A 299 12.75 -11.07 -4.23
C MET A 299 11.97 -10.95 -2.92
N THR A 300 10.83 -10.26 -2.94
CA THR A 300 10.00 -9.95 -1.77
C THR A 300 8.83 -10.91 -1.57
N GLY A 301 8.64 -11.85 -2.48
CA GLY A 301 7.50 -12.77 -2.45
C GLY A 301 6.21 -12.23 -3.05
N GLY A 302 6.26 -11.06 -3.67
CA GLY A 302 5.21 -10.58 -4.56
C GLY A 302 5.46 -10.98 -6.01
N ARG A 303 4.78 -10.33 -6.94
CA ARG A 303 4.91 -10.63 -8.38
C ARG A 303 4.43 -9.50 -9.28
N VAL A 304 4.80 -9.59 -10.56
CA VAL A 304 4.30 -8.70 -11.62
C VAL A 304 3.07 -9.31 -12.27
N PHE A 305 2.07 -8.49 -12.49
CA PHE A 305 0.93 -8.77 -13.36
C PHE A 305 1.09 -7.97 -14.64
N ALA A 306 1.51 -8.63 -15.70
CA ALA A 306 1.56 -8.03 -17.02
C ALA A 306 0.14 -7.87 -17.58
N VAL A 307 -0.18 -6.67 -18.04
CA VAL A 307 -1.51 -6.32 -18.56
C VAL A 307 -1.42 -6.15 -20.06
N GLU A 308 -2.14 -7.00 -20.80
CA GLU A 308 -2.23 -6.93 -22.25
C GLU A 308 -3.37 -6.01 -22.71
N ARG A 309 -4.47 -6.00 -21.98
CA ARG A 309 -5.65 -5.18 -22.26
C ARG A 309 -5.95 -4.28 -21.07
N LEU A 310 -6.13 -3.00 -21.32
CA LEU A 310 -6.40 -2.01 -20.27
C LEU A 310 -7.71 -2.30 -19.50
N GLU A 311 -8.65 -2.98 -20.12
CA GLU A 311 -9.92 -3.40 -19.52
C GLU A 311 -9.74 -4.39 -18.39
N ASP A 312 -8.66 -5.19 -18.39
CA ASP A 312 -8.38 -6.21 -17.38
C ASP A 312 -7.75 -5.60 -16.09
N LEU A 313 -7.32 -4.34 -16.14
CA LEU A 313 -6.65 -3.65 -15.02
C LEU A 313 -7.43 -3.68 -13.69
N PRO A 314 -8.74 -3.37 -13.65
CA PRO A 314 -9.51 -3.40 -12.41
C PRO A 314 -9.59 -4.80 -11.79
N ASP A 315 -9.75 -5.84 -12.61
CA ASP A 315 -9.83 -7.23 -12.15
C ASP A 315 -8.48 -7.72 -11.59
N ILE A 316 -7.38 -7.33 -12.25
CA ILE A 316 -6.02 -7.62 -11.78
C ILE A 316 -5.76 -6.95 -10.44
N ALA A 317 -6.15 -5.69 -10.28
CA ALA A 317 -6.00 -4.95 -9.03
C ALA A 317 -6.80 -5.59 -7.89
N THR A 318 -8.05 -6.00 -8.16
CA THR A 318 -8.88 -6.77 -7.22
C THR A 318 -8.19 -8.08 -6.82
N LYS A 319 -7.63 -8.80 -7.80
CA LYS A 319 -6.92 -10.06 -7.57
C LYS A 319 -5.70 -9.86 -6.64
N ILE A 320 -4.92 -8.79 -6.82
CA ILE A 320 -3.78 -8.47 -5.94
C ILE A 320 -4.27 -8.19 -4.52
N GLY A 321 -5.35 -7.43 -4.37
CA GLY A 321 -5.94 -7.17 -3.06
C GLY A 321 -6.39 -8.44 -2.35
N MET A 322 -7.06 -9.34 -3.07
CA MET A 322 -7.45 -10.66 -2.53
C MET A 322 -6.23 -11.53 -2.20
N GLU A 323 -5.18 -11.48 -3.02
CA GLU A 323 -3.95 -12.22 -2.79
C GLU A 323 -3.25 -11.75 -1.50
N LEU A 324 -3.13 -10.45 -1.31
CA LEU A 324 -2.56 -9.88 -0.10
C LEU A 324 -3.31 -10.31 1.17
N ARG A 325 -4.63 -10.54 1.10
CA ARG A 325 -5.43 -10.94 2.26
C ARG A 325 -5.37 -12.43 2.56
N ASN A 326 -5.20 -13.26 1.53
CA ASN A 326 -5.26 -14.71 1.64
C ASN A 326 -3.87 -15.36 1.61
N GLN A 327 -2.88 -14.73 2.24
CA GLN A 327 -1.55 -15.29 2.39
C GLN A 327 -1.45 -16.14 3.64
N TYR A 328 -0.62 -17.18 3.56
CA TYR A 328 -0.15 -17.90 4.73
C TYR A 328 1.03 -17.16 5.34
N VAL A 329 1.07 -17.09 6.66
CA VAL A 329 2.22 -16.58 7.41
C VAL A 329 2.88 -17.75 8.12
N LEU A 330 4.10 -18.06 7.72
CA LEU A 330 4.91 -19.11 8.32
C LEU A 330 5.97 -18.47 9.22
N GLY A 331 6.03 -18.88 10.47
CA GLY A 331 7.06 -18.47 11.41
C GLY A 331 7.97 -19.64 11.77
N TYR A 332 9.28 -19.41 11.83
CA TYR A 332 10.26 -20.37 12.30
C TYR A 332 11.36 -19.68 13.10
N ARG A 333 12.04 -20.46 13.95
CA ARG A 333 13.22 -19.98 14.66
C ARG A 333 14.46 -20.45 13.92
N PRO A 334 15.28 -19.52 13.37
CA PRO A 334 16.49 -19.90 12.65
C PRO A 334 17.40 -20.81 13.47
N SER A 335 17.81 -21.92 12.90
CA SER A 335 18.81 -22.80 13.52
C SER A 335 20.19 -22.15 13.57
N ASN A 336 20.50 -21.28 12.61
CA ASN A 336 21.68 -20.43 12.62
C ASN A 336 21.41 -19.15 13.40
N LYS A 337 21.92 -19.07 14.62
CA LYS A 337 21.76 -17.95 15.55
C LYS A 337 22.85 -16.86 15.43
N ALA A 338 23.67 -16.89 14.38
CA ALA A 338 24.73 -15.90 14.22
C ALA A 338 24.13 -14.53 13.82
N HIS A 339 24.47 -13.50 14.60
CA HIS A 339 24.12 -12.10 14.33
C HIS A 339 25.23 -11.47 13.48
N ASP A 340 25.35 -11.88 12.22
CA ASP A 340 26.48 -11.58 11.34
C ASP A 340 26.12 -10.62 10.17
N ALA A 341 24.89 -10.10 10.16
CA ALA A 341 24.35 -9.26 9.09
C ALA A 341 24.44 -9.90 7.69
N ARG A 342 24.58 -11.25 7.60
CA ARG A 342 24.67 -11.93 6.33
C ARG A 342 23.29 -12.27 5.78
N TRP A 343 23.21 -12.36 4.47
CA TRP A 343 22.02 -12.79 3.78
C TRP A 343 21.72 -14.26 4.06
N ARG A 344 20.51 -14.56 4.51
CA ARG A 344 19.97 -15.92 4.73
C ARG A 344 18.99 -16.20 3.60
N LYS A 345 19.28 -17.22 2.81
CA LYS A 345 18.41 -17.62 1.69
C LYS A 345 17.25 -18.48 2.21
N ILE A 346 16.01 -18.05 1.90
CA ILE A 346 14.79 -18.80 2.21
C ILE A 346 14.30 -19.53 0.97
N LYS A 347 13.84 -20.76 1.15
CA LYS A 347 13.13 -21.53 0.14
C LYS A 347 11.96 -22.28 0.78
N ILE A 348 10.76 -22.05 0.27
CA ILE A 348 9.56 -22.80 0.67
C ILE A 348 9.32 -23.91 -0.35
N LYS A 349 9.10 -25.14 0.15
CA LYS A 349 8.63 -26.26 -0.65
C LYS A 349 7.26 -26.68 -0.17
N LEU A 350 6.37 -26.98 -1.12
CA LEU A 350 5.03 -27.44 -0.82
C LEU A 350 4.94 -28.96 -0.98
N ARG A 351 4.33 -29.60 0.00
CA ARG A 351 3.82 -30.97 -0.10
C ARG A 351 2.33 -30.88 -0.39
N ALA A 352 1.99 -30.76 -1.68
CA ALA A 352 0.61 -30.61 -2.07
C ALA A 352 -0.24 -31.81 -1.64
N PRO A 353 -1.48 -31.59 -1.15
CA PRO A 353 -2.46 -32.65 -0.96
C PRO A 353 -2.72 -33.42 -2.25
N ARG A 354 -3.06 -34.70 -2.13
CA ARG A 354 -3.39 -35.55 -3.30
C ARG A 354 -4.61 -34.99 -4.03
N GLY A 355 -4.54 -34.96 -5.37
CA GLY A 355 -5.63 -34.51 -6.22
C GLY A 355 -5.59 -33.05 -6.62
N LEU A 356 -4.66 -32.24 -6.07
CA LEU A 356 -4.43 -30.89 -6.56
C LEU A 356 -3.46 -30.90 -7.75
N PRO A 357 -3.62 -29.94 -8.69
CA PRO A 357 -2.66 -29.73 -9.78
C PRO A 357 -1.30 -29.27 -9.21
N PRO A 358 -0.24 -29.19 -10.04
CA PRO A 358 1.00 -28.57 -9.62
C PRO A 358 0.77 -27.16 -9.10
N LEU A 359 1.26 -26.83 -7.90
CA LEU A 359 1.07 -25.53 -7.26
C LEU A 359 2.37 -24.72 -7.33
N THR A 360 2.20 -23.39 -7.48
CA THR A 360 3.29 -22.43 -7.46
C THR A 360 3.27 -21.68 -6.13
N VAL A 361 4.47 -21.52 -5.53
CA VAL A 361 4.66 -20.84 -4.25
C VAL A 361 5.42 -19.55 -4.49
N TYR A 362 4.89 -18.44 -3.97
CA TYR A 362 5.54 -17.14 -3.94
C TYR A 362 5.86 -16.77 -2.49
N SER A 363 7.12 -16.49 -2.20
CA SER A 363 7.60 -16.09 -0.88
C SER A 363 8.89 -15.28 -1.02
N LYS A 364 9.23 -14.49 -0.02
CA LYS A 364 10.52 -13.78 -0.03
C LYS A 364 11.69 -14.76 -0.17
N THR A 365 12.71 -14.36 -0.92
CA THR A 365 13.86 -15.23 -1.24
C THR A 365 14.91 -15.29 -0.13
N GLY A 366 14.79 -14.44 0.88
CA GLY A 366 15.71 -14.39 2.02
C GLY A 366 15.53 -13.12 2.85
N TYR A 367 16.43 -12.94 3.81
CA TYR A 367 16.53 -11.75 4.67
C TYR A 367 17.97 -11.58 5.16
N TYR A 368 18.32 -10.42 5.68
CA TYR A 368 19.59 -10.21 6.37
C TYR A 368 19.44 -10.58 7.85
N ALA A 369 20.34 -11.42 8.34
CA ALA A 369 20.42 -11.72 9.76
C ALA A 369 20.64 -10.43 10.57
N PRO A 370 20.17 -10.36 11.84
CA PRO A 370 20.46 -9.23 12.71
C PRO A 370 21.97 -8.98 12.83
N SER A 371 22.36 -7.75 13.11
CA SER A 371 23.77 -7.36 13.33
C SER A 371 24.14 -7.26 14.81
N HIS A 372 23.15 -7.41 15.72
CA HIS A 372 23.33 -7.26 17.18
C HIS A 372 22.41 -8.20 17.93
#